data_43dff6aea4a725ca37d8a4a17ec22b63
#
_entry.id   43dff6aea4a725ca37d8a4a17ec22b63
#
_cell.length_a   1.000
_cell.length_b   1.000
_cell.length_c   1.000
_cell.angle_alpha   90.00
_cell.angle_beta   90.00
_cell.angle_gamma   90.00
#
_symmetry.space_group_name_H-M   'P 1'
#
loop_
_entity.id
_entity.type
_entity.pdbx_description
1 polymer ?
#
loop_
_entity_poly.entity_id
_entity_poly.type
_entity_poly.pdbx_seq_one_letter_code
_entity_poly.pdbx_strand_id
1 'polypeptide(L)'
;MIFALKALLAGLIIAFSSWLAGQNPKTAGFIIALPMASLIAIAFVYFEHNSVEKTVLYAKSILVAVPVSYLFFLPFFLAKQFNMNFWMIYGSGILLLTLGFFIHKYFGNFLSWVQKLFIGDVNTLGQEALKILHGVC
;
A
#
# COMPACT_ATOMS: atom_id res chain seq x y z
N MET A 1 -18.68 8.39 -15.19
CA MET A 1 -18.87 6.93 -15.31
C MET A 1 -17.72 6.11 -14.72
N ILE A 2 -16.46 6.39 -15.02
CA ILE A 2 -15.29 5.63 -14.50
C ILE A 2 -15.21 5.65 -12.98
N PHE A 3 -15.49 6.79 -12.34
CA PHE A 3 -15.49 6.90 -10.86
C PHE A 3 -16.51 5.97 -10.19
N ALA A 4 -17.74 5.90 -10.72
CA ALA A 4 -18.78 5.03 -10.20
C ALA A 4 -18.40 3.55 -10.32
N LEU A 5 -17.76 3.15 -11.43
CA LEU A 5 -17.25 1.80 -11.63
C LEU A 5 -16.16 1.44 -10.61
N LYS A 6 -15.23 2.35 -10.35
CA LYS A 6 -14.18 2.17 -9.31
C LYS A 6 -14.80 1.98 -7.93
N ALA A 7 -15.78 2.82 -7.57
CA ALA A 7 -16.47 2.74 -6.29
C ALA A 7 -17.25 1.43 -6.13
N LEU A 8 -17.92 0.98 -7.19
CA LEU A 8 -18.64 -0.28 -7.22
C LEU A 8 -17.71 -1.48 -7.01
N LEU A 9 -16.60 -1.55 -7.74
CA LEU A 9 -15.62 -2.63 -7.62
C LEU A 9 -14.99 -2.67 -6.22
N ALA A 10 -14.60 -1.53 -5.67
CA ALA A 10 -14.06 -1.46 -4.31
C ALA A 10 -15.10 -1.90 -3.27
N GLY A 11 -16.34 -1.44 -3.40
CA GLY A 11 -17.44 -1.83 -2.52
C GLY A 11 -17.75 -3.32 -2.56
N LEU A 12 -17.73 -3.94 -3.74
CA LEU A 12 -17.92 -5.39 -3.90
C LEU A 12 -16.83 -6.21 -3.20
N ILE A 13 -15.57 -5.80 -3.30
CA ILE A 13 -14.45 -6.48 -2.63
C ILE A 13 -14.63 -6.42 -1.11
N ILE A 14 -14.97 -5.26 -0.56
CA ILE A 14 -15.19 -5.06 0.87
C ILE A 14 -16.39 -5.88 1.36
N ALA A 15 -17.52 -5.80 0.65
CA ALA A 15 -18.74 -6.53 1.00
C ALA A 15 -18.55 -8.05 0.97
N PHE A 16 -17.90 -8.56 -0.08
CA PHE A 16 -17.58 -9.98 -0.21
C PHE A 16 -16.64 -10.46 0.92
N SER A 17 -15.60 -9.70 1.20
CA SER A 17 -14.65 -10.00 2.26
C SER A 17 -15.31 -10.01 3.64
N SER A 18 -16.20 -9.05 3.90
CA SER A 18 -16.95 -8.97 5.16
C SER A 18 -17.90 -10.16 5.34
N TRP A 19 -18.62 -10.55 4.27
CA TRP A 19 -19.47 -11.74 4.28
C TRP A 19 -18.67 -13.02 4.54
N LEU A 20 -17.53 -13.18 3.86
CA LEU A 20 -16.66 -14.35 4.02
C LEU A 20 -16.04 -14.40 5.43
N ALA A 21 -15.79 -13.26 6.07
CA ALA A 21 -15.27 -13.20 7.44
C ALA A 21 -16.23 -13.84 8.46
N GLY A 22 -17.52 -13.83 8.20
CA GLY A 22 -18.52 -14.53 9.01
C GLY A 22 -18.41 -16.06 8.91
N GLN A 23 -17.89 -16.59 7.81
CA GLN A 23 -17.74 -18.04 7.59
C GLN A 23 -16.32 -18.52 7.93
N ASN A 24 -15.31 -17.83 7.40
CA ASN A 24 -13.90 -18.18 7.60
C ASN A 24 -13.03 -16.93 7.73
N PRO A 25 -12.82 -16.42 8.97
CA PRO A 25 -12.06 -15.18 9.19
C PRO A 25 -10.62 -15.21 8.64
N LYS A 26 -9.97 -16.39 8.67
CA LYS A 26 -8.59 -16.53 8.17
C LYS A 26 -8.52 -16.33 6.66
N THR A 27 -9.43 -16.97 5.92
CA THR A 27 -9.50 -16.84 4.45
C THR A 27 -9.92 -15.44 4.05
N ALA A 28 -10.89 -14.85 4.73
CA ALA A 28 -11.33 -13.48 4.48
C ALA A 28 -10.19 -12.47 4.73
N GLY A 29 -9.45 -12.62 5.84
CA GLY A 29 -8.29 -11.79 6.14
C GLY A 29 -7.19 -11.92 5.09
N PHE A 30 -6.96 -13.13 4.57
CA PHE A 30 -6.01 -13.32 3.47
C PHE A 30 -6.45 -12.61 2.19
N ILE A 31 -7.72 -12.72 1.81
CA ILE A 31 -8.25 -12.07 0.60
C ILE A 31 -8.16 -10.54 0.69
N ILE A 32 -8.55 -9.96 1.83
CA ILE A 32 -8.49 -8.50 2.00
C ILE A 32 -7.03 -7.99 2.13
N ALA A 33 -6.11 -8.85 2.60
CA ALA A 33 -4.68 -8.53 2.65
C ALA A 33 -4.01 -8.54 1.27
N LEU A 34 -4.59 -9.25 0.28
CA LEU A 34 -4.15 -9.13 -1.09
C LEU A 34 -4.34 -7.69 -1.56
N PRO A 35 -3.36 -7.12 -2.26
CA PRO A 35 -3.43 -5.71 -2.67
C PRO A 35 -4.42 -5.47 -3.84
N MET A 36 -5.64 -6.03 -3.71
CA MET A 36 -6.66 -5.98 -4.78
C MET A 36 -7.04 -4.54 -5.14
N ALA A 37 -7.24 -3.70 -4.13
CA ALA A 37 -7.53 -2.28 -4.36
C ALA A 37 -6.36 -1.58 -5.07
N SER A 38 -5.12 -1.88 -4.67
CA SER A 38 -3.92 -1.33 -5.30
C SER A 38 -3.74 -1.82 -6.73
N LEU A 39 -4.00 -3.10 -7.02
CA LEU A 39 -3.94 -3.66 -8.38
C LEU A 39 -4.94 -2.95 -9.29
N ILE A 40 -6.19 -2.82 -8.84
CA ILE A 40 -7.23 -2.11 -9.59
C ILE A 40 -6.87 -0.64 -9.77
N ALA A 41 -6.40 0.03 -8.72
CA ALA A 41 -6.01 1.43 -8.78
C ALA A 41 -4.85 1.67 -9.75
N ILE A 42 -3.82 0.82 -9.75
CA ILE A 42 -2.68 0.89 -10.67
C ILE A 42 -3.15 0.74 -12.13
N ALA A 43 -4.03 -0.23 -12.40
CA ALA A 43 -4.60 -0.41 -13.72
C ALA A 43 -5.37 0.82 -14.20
N PHE A 44 -6.21 1.40 -13.35
CA PHE A 44 -6.95 2.61 -13.69
C PHE A 44 -6.05 3.83 -13.90
N VAL A 45 -4.99 4.00 -13.11
CA VAL A 45 -4.00 5.08 -13.33
C VAL A 45 -3.36 4.95 -14.71
N TYR A 46 -3.02 3.74 -15.12
CA TYR A 46 -2.49 3.51 -16.46
C TYR A 46 -3.50 3.85 -17.55
N PHE A 47 -4.74 3.35 -17.45
CA PHE A 47 -5.79 3.61 -18.44
C PHE A 47 -6.18 5.09 -18.55
N GLU A 48 -6.14 5.84 -17.45
CA GLU A 48 -6.48 7.26 -17.45
C GLU A 48 -5.37 8.16 -17.98
N HIS A 49 -4.12 7.80 -17.70
CA HIS A 49 -2.99 8.68 -17.98
C HIS A 49 -2.13 8.23 -19.16
N ASN A 50 -2.27 6.96 -19.60
CA ASN A 50 -1.48 6.33 -20.67
C ASN A 50 0.04 6.55 -20.50
N SER A 51 0.51 6.60 -19.24
CA SER A 51 1.90 6.87 -18.89
C SER A 51 2.43 5.81 -17.94
N VAL A 52 3.37 5.01 -18.43
CA VAL A 52 4.06 3.98 -17.64
C VAL A 52 4.82 4.63 -16.48
N GLU A 53 5.46 5.77 -16.73
CA GLU A 53 6.25 6.49 -15.71
C GLU A 53 5.40 6.92 -14.52
N LYS A 54 4.23 7.54 -14.76
CA LYS A 54 3.28 7.92 -13.70
C LYS A 54 2.76 6.70 -12.95
N THR A 55 2.48 5.61 -13.66
CA THR A 55 1.98 4.36 -13.07
C THR A 55 3.04 3.72 -12.16
N VAL A 56 4.30 3.69 -12.59
CA VAL A 56 5.41 3.17 -11.79
C VAL A 56 5.64 4.04 -10.55
N LEU A 57 5.60 5.36 -10.69
CA LEU A 57 5.73 6.28 -9.55
C LEU A 57 4.61 6.05 -8.52
N TYR A 58 3.38 5.89 -9.00
CA TYR A 58 2.24 5.58 -8.16
C TYR A 58 2.39 4.22 -7.43
N ALA A 59 2.79 3.17 -8.13
CA ALA A 59 3.02 1.86 -7.54
C ALA A 59 4.13 1.89 -6.47
N LYS A 60 5.22 2.63 -6.72
CA LYS A 60 6.29 2.83 -5.74
C LYS A 60 5.79 3.55 -4.48
N SER A 61 4.94 4.56 -4.62
CA SER A 61 4.39 5.28 -3.47
C SER A 61 3.51 4.38 -2.60
N ILE A 62 2.74 3.47 -3.21
CA ILE A 62 1.98 2.45 -2.47
C ILE A 62 2.91 1.55 -1.67
N LEU A 63 3.98 1.04 -2.30
CA LEU A 63 4.93 0.14 -1.65
C LEU A 63 5.59 0.79 -0.41
N VAL A 64 5.88 2.08 -0.47
CA VAL A 64 6.45 2.84 0.66
C VAL A 64 5.43 3.06 1.78
N ALA A 65 4.13 3.21 1.44
CA ALA A 65 3.07 3.43 2.41
C ALA A 65 2.65 2.16 3.16
N VAL A 66 2.81 0.98 2.55
CA VAL A 66 2.36 -0.30 3.13
C VAL A 66 2.95 -0.58 4.52
N PRO A 67 4.27 -0.41 4.80
CA PRO A 67 4.82 -0.66 6.12
C PRO A 67 4.19 0.19 7.22
N VAL A 68 3.81 1.43 6.90
CA VAL A 68 3.14 2.34 7.86
C VAL A 68 1.75 1.82 8.22
N SER A 69 1.06 1.21 7.26
CA SER A 69 -0.28 0.64 7.51
C SER A 69 -0.28 -0.54 8.48
N TYR A 70 0.84 -1.23 8.66
CA TYR A 70 0.95 -2.31 9.65
C TYR A 70 0.83 -1.83 11.10
N LEU A 71 1.13 -0.56 11.38
CA LEU A 71 0.95 0.04 12.70
C LEU A 71 -0.50 -0.03 13.17
N PHE A 72 -1.46 0.01 12.25
CA PHE A 72 -2.88 -0.15 12.55
C PHE A 72 -3.19 -1.50 13.22
N PHE A 73 -2.47 -2.55 12.83
CA PHE A 73 -2.74 -3.91 13.31
C PHE A 73 -2.08 -4.25 14.64
N LEU A 74 -1.11 -3.44 15.11
CA LEU A 74 -0.40 -3.71 16.37
C LEU A 74 -1.34 -3.90 17.58
N PRO A 75 -2.36 -3.04 17.81
CA PRO A 75 -3.26 -3.21 18.96
C PRO A 75 -4.05 -4.52 18.92
N PHE A 76 -4.33 -5.07 17.74
CA PHE A 76 -5.04 -6.34 17.60
C PHE A 76 -4.24 -7.52 18.14
N PHE A 77 -2.92 -7.49 18.02
CA PHE A 77 -2.04 -8.51 18.61
C PHE A 77 -1.97 -8.39 20.14
N LEU A 78 -2.08 -7.19 20.66
CA LEU A 78 -2.02 -6.92 22.10
C LEU A 78 -3.39 -7.00 22.80
N ALA A 79 -4.47 -7.10 22.05
CA ALA A 79 -5.84 -7.06 22.54
C ALA A 79 -6.14 -8.09 23.63
N LYS A 80 -5.61 -9.32 23.52
CA LYS A 80 -5.79 -10.39 24.51
C LYS A 80 -5.04 -10.12 25.80
N GLN A 81 -3.88 -9.47 25.74
CA GLN A 81 -3.06 -9.20 26.94
C GLN A 81 -3.67 -8.11 27.81
N PHE A 82 -4.32 -7.14 27.18
CA PHE A 82 -4.88 -5.96 27.84
C PHE A 82 -6.41 -5.99 28.03
N ASN A 83 -7.08 -7.12 27.68
CA ASN A 83 -8.54 -7.25 27.73
C ASN A 83 -9.29 -6.05 27.11
N MET A 84 -8.81 -5.58 25.96
CA MET A 84 -9.32 -4.38 25.32
C MET A 84 -10.65 -4.65 24.59
N ASN A 85 -11.61 -3.73 24.72
CA ASN A 85 -12.82 -3.73 23.91
C ASN A 85 -12.52 -3.39 22.45
N PHE A 86 -13.37 -3.85 21.52
CA PHE A 86 -13.23 -3.60 20.09
C PHE A 86 -12.98 -2.11 19.76
N TRP A 87 -13.72 -1.19 20.37
CA TRP A 87 -13.57 0.25 20.14
C TRP A 87 -12.23 0.80 20.60
N MET A 88 -11.66 0.27 21.68
CA MET A 88 -10.34 0.64 22.15
C MET A 88 -9.25 0.15 21.20
N ILE A 89 -9.36 -1.08 20.71
CA ILE A 89 -8.42 -1.66 19.74
C ILE A 89 -8.45 -0.86 18.44
N TYR A 90 -9.65 -0.62 17.92
CA TYR A 90 -9.85 0.08 16.65
C TYR A 90 -9.39 1.53 16.73
N GLY A 91 -9.77 2.26 17.80
CA GLY A 91 -9.38 3.64 18.03
C GLY A 91 -7.86 3.80 18.20
N SER A 92 -7.21 2.92 18.98
CA SER A 92 -5.76 2.93 19.13
C SER A 92 -5.03 2.58 17.82
N GLY A 93 -5.59 1.70 17.00
CA GLY A 93 -5.08 1.40 15.66
C GLY A 93 -5.10 2.62 14.74
N ILE A 94 -6.21 3.36 14.71
CA ILE A 94 -6.32 4.61 13.94
C ILE A 94 -5.30 5.64 14.44
N LEU A 95 -5.16 5.78 15.76
CA LEU A 95 -4.22 6.72 16.36
C LEU A 95 -2.77 6.38 15.97
N LEU A 96 -2.38 5.10 16.06
CA LEU A 96 -1.05 4.65 15.66
C LEU A 96 -0.80 4.83 14.15
N LEU A 97 -1.80 4.57 13.32
CA LEU A 97 -1.71 4.81 11.87
C LEU A 97 -1.49 6.30 11.58
N THR A 98 -2.25 7.17 12.25
CA THR A 98 -2.13 8.63 12.09
C THR A 98 -0.76 9.12 12.55
N LEU A 99 -0.29 8.68 13.71
CA LEU A 99 1.05 9.00 14.20
C LEU A 99 2.13 8.48 13.24
N GLY A 100 2.00 7.25 12.76
CA GLY A 100 2.90 6.67 11.77
C GLY A 100 2.98 7.50 10.50
N PHE A 101 1.84 7.99 9.99
CA PHE A 101 1.80 8.87 8.83
C PHE A 101 2.54 10.20 9.09
N PHE A 102 2.32 10.85 10.24
CA PHE A 102 3.02 12.09 10.58
C PHE A 102 4.52 11.86 10.75
N ILE A 103 4.91 10.81 11.45
CA ILE A 103 6.32 10.43 11.61
C ILE A 103 6.93 10.19 10.22
N HIS A 104 6.27 9.43 9.35
CA HIS A 104 6.72 9.19 7.98
C HIS A 104 6.93 10.49 7.20
N LYS A 105 6.01 11.44 7.33
CA LYS A 105 6.10 12.74 6.66
C LYS A 105 7.29 13.58 7.16
N TYR A 106 7.54 13.58 8.47
CA TYR A 106 8.66 14.34 9.08
C TYR A 106 10.01 13.63 8.89
N PHE A 107 10.02 12.29 8.87
CA PHE A 107 11.21 11.47 8.62
C PHE A 107 11.37 11.05 7.15
N GLY A 108 10.77 11.77 6.23
CA GLY A 108 10.83 11.50 4.79
C GLY A 108 12.26 11.34 4.25
N ASN A 109 13.23 11.97 4.90
CA ASN A 109 14.66 11.79 4.61
C ASN A 109 15.16 10.37 4.95
N PHE A 110 14.65 9.74 6.00
CA PHE A 110 15.00 8.37 6.36
C PHE A 110 14.44 7.35 5.36
N LEU A 111 13.20 7.56 4.90
CA LEU A 111 12.58 6.69 3.91
C LEU A 111 13.17 6.87 2.52
N SER A 112 13.61 8.06 2.15
CA SER A 112 14.35 8.27 0.91
C SER A 112 15.68 7.50 0.92
N TRP A 113 16.30 7.37 2.09
CA TRP A 113 17.50 6.55 2.27
C TRP A 113 17.20 5.05 2.17
N VAL A 114 16.12 4.56 2.80
CA VAL A 114 15.63 3.17 2.65
C VAL A 114 15.23 2.88 1.21
N GLN A 115 14.58 3.82 0.55
CA GLN A 115 14.18 3.71 -0.85
C GLN A 115 15.41 3.62 -1.78
N LYS A 116 16.48 4.38 -1.52
CA LYS A 116 17.75 4.25 -2.21
C LYS A 116 18.40 2.89 -1.98
N LEU A 117 18.29 2.34 -0.76
CA LEU A 117 18.90 1.05 -0.42
C LEU A 117 18.19 -0.13 -1.11
N PHE A 118 16.84 -0.10 -1.17
CA PHE A 118 16.04 -1.23 -1.69
C PHE A 118 15.75 -1.16 -3.19
N ILE A 119 15.68 0.03 -3.77
CA ILE A 119 15.24 0.20 -5.16
C ILE A 119 16.42 0.56 -6.08
N GLY A 120 17.57 0.89 -5.48
CA GLY A 120 18.71 1.44 -6.23
C GLY A 120 18.34 2.77 -6.91
N ASP A 121 19.31 3.53 -7.30
CA ASP A 121 19.04 4.75 -8.07
C ASP A 121 18.64 4.32 -9.49
N VAL A 122 17.34 4.29 -9.77
CA VAL A 122 16.80 3.92 -11.10
C VAL A 122 17.40 4.79 -12.19
N ASN A 123 17.84 6.00 -11.83
CA ASN A 123 18.55 6.89 -12.75
C ASN A 123 19.95 6.37 -13.07
N THR A 124 20.65 5.73 -12.13
CA THR A 124 21.98 5.13 -12.40
C THR A 124 21.88 3.89 -13.27
N LEU A 125 20.88 3.04 -13.03
CA LEU A 125 20.64 1.85 -13.87
C LEU A 125 20.21 2.24 -15.29
N GLY A 126 19.39 3.28 -15.44
CA GLY A 126 19.01 3.82 -16.75
C GLY A 126 20.19 4.45 -17.50
N GLN A 127 21.07 5.17 -16.79
CA GLN A 127 22.26 5.77 -17.37
C GLN A 127 23.32 4.72 -17.73
N GLU A 128 23.46 3.67 -16.93
CA GLU A 128 24.39 2.56 -17.27
C GLU A 128 23.87 1.72 -18.44
N ALA A 129 22.59 1.44 -18.50
CA ALA A 129 21.97 0.76 -19.65
C ALA A 129 22.12 1.58 -20.94
N LEU A 130 21.97 2.90 -20.90
CA LEU A 130 22.22 3.80 -22.02
C LEU A 130 23.69 3.82 -22.43
N LYS A 131 24.63 3.81 -21.48
CA LYS A 131 26.08 3.74 -21.78
C LYS A 131 26.46 2.43 -22.46
N ILE A 132 25.87 1.31 -22.03
CA ILE A 132 26.10 0.00 -22.66
C ILE A 132 25.56 -0.01 -24.09
N LEU A 133 24.36 0.56 -24.33
CA LEU A 133 23.77 0.64 -25.65
C LEU A 133 24.55 1.57 -26.60
N HIS A 134 25.11 2.69 -26.12
CA HIS A 134 25.94 3.58 -26.89
C HIS A 134 27.41 3.11 -27.06
N GLY A 135 27.86 2.18 -26.24
CA GLY A 135 29.22 1.61 -26.32
C GLY A 135 29.34 0.41 -27.27
N VAL A 136 28.24 -0.05 -27.86
CA VAL A 136 28.21 -1.21 -28.80
C VAL A 136 28.05 -0.75 -30.28
N CYS A 137 28.05 0.58 -30.58
CA CYS A 137 28.10 1.10 -31.93
C CYS A 137 29.50 1.55 -32.32
#